data_905b96c792814f82d76c10247423566f
#
_entry.id   905b96c792814f82d76c10247423566f
#
_cell.length_a   1.000
_cell.length_b   1.000
_cell.length_c   1.000
_cell.angle_alpha   90.00
_cell.angle_beta   90.00
_cell.angle_gamma   90.00
#
_symmetry.space_group_name_H-M   'P 1'
#
loop_
_entity.id
_entity.type
_entity.pdbx_description
1 polymer ?
#
loop_
_entity_poly.entity_id
_entity_poly.type
_entity_poly.pdbx_seq_one_letter_code
_entity_poly.pdbx_strand_id
1 'polypeptide(L)'
;MGILDIFGKREEKSNAANSIPFTVSTELFPYKLEARKSGSAVLSVKIRNITKDVLLTSVVAEVPGQLGFDEMNLSKQKEVKVGDIQPDEVKDIKIILYSSLKSDPGEYTLTLTTTAHYRDYGHVLNEVKKRVAIEII
;
A
#
# COMPACT_ATOMS: atom_id res chain seq x y z
N MET A 1 9.40 -30.15 -18.89
CA MET A 1 9.11 -29.98 -17.92
C MET A 1 9.06 -29.50 -17.31
N GLY A 2 9.16 -29.85 -18.17
CA GLY A 2 8.48 -29.59 -17.39
C GLY A 2 8.88 -28.99 -17.11
N ILE A 3 8.87 -29.01 -17.53
CA ILE A 3 8.64 -28.59 -16.77
C ILE A 3 8.81 -27.99 -16.45
N LEU A 4 8.77 -27.98 -17.13
CA LEU A 4 8.31 -27.50 -16.43
C LEU A 4 8.40 -27.09 -16.02
N ASP A 5 8.35 -27.34 -16.84
CA ASP A 5 7.87 -27.08 -16.03
C ASP A 5 8.09 -26.57 -15.59
N ILE A 6 8.05 -26.85 -16.25
CA ILE A 6 7.64 -26.48 -15.45
C ILE A 6 7.93 -25.89 -15.07
N PHE A 7 7.91 -25.73 -15.47
CA PHE A 7 7.43 -25.25 -14.72
C PHE A 7 7.39 -24.79 -14.56
N GLY A 8 7.43 -25.18 -15.62
CA GLY A 8 6.63 -24.91 -15.08
C GLY A 8 6.58 -24.40 -14.97
N LYS A 9 6.39 -24.18 -15.22
CA LYS A 9 5.78 -23.93 -14.65
C LYS A 9 5.69 -23.43 -14.20
N ARG A 10 5.57 -23.61 -15.03
CA ARG A 10 4.96 -23.22 -14.23
C ARG A 10 5.01 -22.46 -14.07
N GLU A 11 4.89 -22.34 -14.50
CA GLU A 11 4.37 -21.79 -13.88
C GLU A 11 4.21 -21.09 -13.91
N GLU A 12 4.07 -21.06 -14.64
CA GLU A 12 3.43 -20.66 -14.25
C GLU A 12 2.98 -20.21 -14.12
N LYS A 13 2.76 -20.46 -14.85
CA LYS A 13 1.99 -20.17 -14.34
C LYS A 13 1.87 -19.73 -14.07
N SER A 14 1.68 -19.46 -14.37
CA SER A 14 1.22 -18.89 -13.66
C SER A 14 1.20 -18.31 -13.68
N ASN A 15 0.34 -17.99 -14.53
CA ASN A 15 0.09 -17.35 -14.26
C ASN A 15 -0.52 -16.34 -14.19
N ALA A 16 -1.70 -16.28 -14.94
CA ALA A 16 -2.53 -15.10 -14.88
C ALA A 16 -3.01 -14.81 -13.48
N ALA A 17 -3.40 -15.81 -12.77
CA ALA A 17 -3.81 -15.67 -11.38
C ALA A 17 -2.72 -15.10 -10.48
N ASN A 18 -1.48 -15.21 -10.92
CA ASN A 18 -0.33 -14.75 -10.15
C ASN A 18 0.24 -13.44 -10.69
N SER A 19 -0.42 -12.85 -11.69
CA SER A 19 0.03 -11.60 -12.26
C SER A 19 -0.23 -10.45 -11.31
N ILE A 20 0.75 -9.56 -11.17
CA ILE A 20 0.62 -8.36 -10.37
C ILE A 20 -0.10 -7.31 -11.22
N PRO A 21 -1.27 -6.80 -10.79
CA PRO A 21 -2.02 -5.86 -11.61
C PRO A 21 -1.51 -4.43 -11.57
N PHE A 22 -0.71 -4.09 -10.56
CA PHE A 22 -0.25 -2.73 -10.34
C PHE A 22 1.25 -2.67 -10.15
N THR A 23 1.84 -1.52 -10.51
CA THR A 23 3.09 -1.10 -9.89
C THR A 23 2.73 -0.06 -8.85
N VAL A 24 3.28 -0.21 -7.65
CA VAL A 24 3.04 0.70 -6.53
C VAL A 24 4.36 1.27 -6.09
N SER A 25 4.49 2.58 -6.15
CA SER A 25 5.67 3.27 -5.63
C SER A 25 5.26 4.21 -4.51
N THR A 26 6.15 4.37 -3.54
CA THR A 26 5.87 5.16 -2.35
C THR A 26 7.01 6.12 -2.08
N GLU A 27 6.67 7.26 -1.49
CA GLU A 27 7.63 8.26 -1.08
C GLU A 27 7.11 8.88 0.22
N LEU A 28 7.96 8.93 1.22
CA LEU A 28 7.60 9.44 2.54
C LEU A 28 8.42 10.69 2.85
N PHE A 29 7.74 11.78 3.17
CA PHE A 29 8.43 13.03 3.51
C PHE A 29 7.76 13.70 4.72
N PRO A 30 8.51 14.02 5.76
CA PRO A 30 9.88 13.56 6.02
C PRO A 30 9.91 12.05 6.31
N TYR A 31 11.03 11.41 6.06
CA TYR A 31 11.15 9.96 6.30
C TYR A 31 11.49 9.64 7.76
N LYS A 32 11.72 10.66 8.57
CA LYS A 32 11.99 10.52 10.00
C LYS A 32 11.08 11.45 10.77
N LEU A 33 10.64 10.99 11.94
CA LEU A 33 9.87 11.79 12.88
C LEU A 33 10.59 11.80 14.22
N GLU A 34 10.31 12.82 15.05
CA GLU A 34 10.91 12.92 16.36
C GLU A 34 10.10 12.16 17.41
N ALA A 35 10.80 11.46 18.29
CA ALA A 35 10.17 10.70 19.35
C ALA A 35 9.53 11.62 20.38
N ARG A 36 8.43 11.17 20.94
CA ARG A 36 7.72 11.85 22.03
C ARG A 36 7.36 13.29 21.68
N LYS A 37 7.04 13.49 20.42
CA LYS A 37 6.68 14.80 19.89
C LYS A 37 5.60 14.64 18.85
N SER A 38 4.65 15.55 18.83
CA SER A 38 3.62 15.56 17.80
C SER A 38 4.24 15.99 16.47
N GLY A 39 4.11 15.17 15.47
CA GLY A 39 4.64 15.46 14.15
C GLY A 39 3.82 14.74 13.10
N SER A 40 4.09 15.03 11.83
CA SER A 40 3.41 14.39 10.74
C SER A 40 4.34 14.17 9.56
N ALA A 41 4.01 13.18 8.76
CA ALA A 41 4.70 12.87 7.51
C ALA A 41 3.65 12.58 6.46
N VAL A 42 3.96 12.91 5.22
CA VAL A 42 3.07 12.65 4.09
C VAL A 42 3.62 11.47 3.30
N LEU A 43 2.80 10.45 3.16
CA LEU A 43 3.10 9.30 2.32
C LEU A 43 2.43 9.50 0.97
N SER A 44 3.23 9.59 -0.07
CA SER A 44 2.73 9.65 -1.45
C SER A 44 2.73 8.24 -2.00
N VAL A 45 1.59 7.80 -2.53
CA VAL A 45 1.45 6.47 -3.13
C VAL A 45 1.04 6.65 -4.57
N LYS A 46 1.84 6.14 -5.48
CA LYS A 46 1.53 6.16 -6.92
C LYS A 46 1.22 4.76 -7.37
N ILE A 47 0.04 4.59 -7.94
CA ILE A 47 -0.46 3.29 -8.37
C ILE A 47 -0.68 3.35 -9.87
N ARG A 48 0.00 2.48 -10.59
CA ARG A 48 -0.15 2.37 -12.04
C ARG A 48 -0.80 1.04 -12.37
N ASN A 49 -1.84 1.10 -13.18
CA ASN A 49 -2.50 -0.11 -13.70
C ASN A 49 -1.70 -0.62 -14.90
N ILE A 50 -1.10 -1.80 -14.75
CA ILE A 50 -0.28 -2.40 -15.81
C ILE A 50 -1.03 -3.50 -16.56
N THR A 51 -2.34 -3.57 -16.37
CA THR A 51 -3.19 -4.51 -17.10
C THR A 51 -3.85 -3.80 -18.28
N LYS A 52 -4.58 -4.59 -19.07
CA LYS A 52 -5.34 -4.05 -20.20
C LYS A 52 -6.78 -3.71 -19.84
N ASP A 53 -7.15 -3.94 -18.58
CA ASP A 53 -8.52 -3.74 -18.11
C ASP A 53 -8.58 -2.58 -17.13
N VAL A 54 -9.77 -1.97 -17.04
CA VAL A 54 -10.03 -0.97 -16.01
C VAL A 54 -10.13 -1.69 -14.67
N LEU A 55 -9.44 -1.17 -13.66
CA LEU A 55 -9.42 -1.79 -12.33
C LEU A 55 -10.02 -0.86 -11.28
N LEU A 56 -11.09 -1.31 -10.66
CA LEU A 56 -11.64 -0.64 -9.48
C LEU A 56 -10.67 -0.91 -8.33
N THR A 57 -10.16 0.15 -7.70
CA THR A 57 -9.00 0.04 -6.82
C THR A 57 -9.26 0.67 -5.46
N SER A 58 -8.75 0.03 -4.43
CA SER A 58 -8.69 0.62 -3.08
C SER A 58 -7.32 0.38 -2.48
N VAL A 59 -6.98 1.19 -1.48
CA VAL A 59 -5.74 1.05 -0.72
C VAL A 59 -6.10 1.01 0.75
N VAL A 60 -5.55 0.04 1.47
CA VAL A 60 -5.66 -0.01 2.92
C VAL A 60 -4.27 0.16 3.50
N ALA A 61 -4.11 1.16 4.35
CA ALA A 61 -2.86 1.42 5.05
C ALA A 61 -3.00 1.06 6.51
N GLU A 62 -1.99 0.41 7.06
CA GLU A 62 -1.97 0.01 8.46
C GLU A 62 -0.65 0.42 9.10
N VAL A 63 -0.73 0.99 10.30
CA VAL A 63 0.45 1.47 11.04
C VAL A 63 0.56 0.76 12.37
N PRO A 64 1.79 0.62 12.91
CA PRO A 64 1.98 0.09 14.26
C PRO A 64 1.53 1.08 15.33
N GLY A 65 1.54 0.64 16.57
CA GLY A 65 1.02 1.42 17.70
C GLY A 65 1.69 2.77 17.94
N GLN A 66 2.89 2.96 17.41
CA GLN A 66 3.65 4.21 17.59
C GLN A 66 3.20 5.35 16.68
N LEU A 67 2.36 5.03 15.69
CA LEU A 67 1.91 5.97 14.68
C LEU A 67 0.40 5.91 14.55
N GLY A 68 -0.18 6.87 13.86
CA GLY A 68 -1.61 6.89 13.59
C GLY A 68 -1.95 7.67 12.35
N PHE A 69 -3.20 7.60 11.95
CA PHE A 69 -3.72 8.37 10.81
C PHE A 69 -4.49 9.60 11.27
N ASP A 70 -4.50 9.87 12.57
CA ASP A 70 -5.09 11.06 13.16
C ASP A 70 -4.12 11.64 14.19
N GLU A 71 -4.34 12.88 14.56
CA GLU A 71 -3.47 13.59 15.48
C GLU A 71 -3.42 12.96 16.88
N MET A 72 -4.47 12.23 17.25
CA MET A 72 -4.55 11.58 18.56
C MET A 72 -4.01 10.16 18.55
N ASN A 73 -3.49 9.69 17.41
CA ASN A 73 -2.95 8.33 17.24
C ASN A 73 -3.95 7.22 17.57
N LEU A 74 -5.22 7.46 17.36
CA LEU A 74 -6.26 6.48 17.64
C LEU A 74 -6.56 5.59 16.44
N SER A 75 -6.47 6.14 15.22
CA SER A 75 -6.76 5.40 14.00
C SER A 75 -5.51 4.70 13.52
N LYS A 76 -5.54 3.37 13.44
CA LYS A 76 -4.39 2.55 13.03
C LYS A 76 -4.55 1.98 11.63
N GLN A 77 -5.69 2.18 11.02
CA GLN A 77 -5.99 1.67 9.69
C GLN A 77 -6.75 2.74 8.90
N LYS A 78 -6.41 2.89 7.64
CA LYS A 78 -7.08 3.85 6.77
C LYS A 78 -7.33 3.21 5.42
N GLU A 79 -8.57 3.28 4.96
CA GLU A 79 -8.96 2.83 3.63
C GLU A 79 -9.17 4.03 2.72
N VAL A 80 -8.61 3.96 1.51
CA VAL A 80 -8.83 4.97 0.47
C VAL A 80 -9.45 4.26 -0.73
N LYS A 81 -10.66 4.66 -1.10
CA LYS A 81 -11.30 4.15 -2.31
C LYS A 81 -10.84 5.00 -3.47
N VAL A 82 -9.93 4.44 -4.27
CA VAL A 82 -9.27 5.17 -5.35
C VAL A 82 -10.16 5.33 -6.56
N GLY A 83 -11.06 4.37 -6.78
CA GLY A 83 -11.93 4.34 -7.94
C GLY A 83 -11.31 3.56 -9.09
N ASP A 84 -11.81 3.81 -10.29
CA ASP A 84 -11.34 3.12 -11.49
C ASP A 84 -10.00 3.67 -11.94
N ILE A 85 -9.08 2.77 -12.24
CA ILE A 85 -7.80 3.14 -12.86
C ILE A 85 -7.78 2.52 -14.24
N GLN A 86 -7.63 3.37 -15.26
CA GLN A 86 -7.57 2.94 -16.65
C GLN A 86 -6.23 2.24 -16.93
N PRO A 87 -6.14 1.44 -18.00
CA PRO A 87 -4.84 0.86 -18.39
C PRO A 87 -3.78 1.95 -18.54
N ASP A 88 -2.61 1.70 -17.96
CA ASP A 88 -1.46 2.62 -17.93
C ASP A 88 -1.66 3.93 -17.17
N GLU A 89 -2.84 4.14 -16.63
CA GLU A 89 -3.09 5.34 -15.83
C GLU A 89 -2.39 5.23 -14.48
N VAL A 90 -1.88 6.35 -13.98
CA VAL A 90 -1.26 6.45 -12.66
C VAL A 90 -2.15 7.30 -11.77
N LYS A 91 -2.51 6.76 -10.61
CA LYS A 91 -3.20 7.52 -9.57
C LYS A 91 -2.23 7.83 -8.44
N ASP A 92 -2.25 9.06 -8.00
CA ASP A 92 -1.39 9.55 -6.91
C ASP A 92 -2.28 9.88 -5.72
N ILE A 93 -2.05 9.21 -4.59
CA ILE A 93 -2.80 9.50 -3.36
C ILE A 93 -1.84 9.90 -2.27
N LYS A 94 -2.32 10.71 -1.34
CA LYS A 94 -1.54 11.19 -0.19
C LYS A 94 -2.19 10.71 1.08
N ILE A 95 -1.38 10.15 1.97
CA ILE A 95 -1.83 9.68 3.28
C ILE A 95 -0.97 10.37 4.32
N ILE A 96 -1.59 10.99 5.32
CA ILE A 96 -0.85 11.68 6.37
C ILE A 96 -0.71 10.75 7.56
N LEU A 97 0.52 10.60 8.04
CA LEU A 97 0.86 9.83 9.22
C LEU A 97 1.21 10.77 10.35
N TYR A 98 0.85 10.42 11.57
CA TYR A 98 1.08 11.23 12.75
C TYR A 98 1.87 10.47 13.79
N SER A 99 2.81 11.16 14.43
CA SER A 99 3.43 10.72 15.68
C SER A 99 2.82 11.50 16.84
N SER A 100 3.07 11.08 18.05
CA SER A 100 2.51 11.71 19.24
C SER A 100 3.54 11.75 20.36
N LEU A 101 3.13 12.36 21.49
CA LEU A 101 3.97 12.42 22.69
C LEU A 101 4.31 11.02 23.23
N LYS A 102 3.59 9.99 22.79
CA LYS A 102 3.81 8.60 23.22
C LYS A 102 4.61 7.79 22.22
N SER A 103 5.03 8.38 21.11
CA SER A 103 5.79 7.65 20.07
C SER A 103 7.23 7.45 20.53
N ASP A 104 7.65 6.20 20.64
CA ASP A 104 8.99 5.84 21.07
C ASP A 104 9.95 5.76 19.88
N PRO A 105 11.26 5.99 20.12
CA PRO A 105 12.24 5.84 19.05
C PRO A 105 12.29 4.40 18.52
N GLY A 106 12.56 4.26 17.25
CA GLY A 106 12.70 2.95 16.61
C GLY A 106 12.42 3.02 15.15
N GLU A 107 12.60 1.87 14.51
CA GLU A 107 12.23 1.69 13.11
C GLU A 107 10.90 0.96 13.05
N TYR A 108 9.98 1.52 12.31
CA TYR A 108 8.63 0.99 12.21
C TYR A 108 8.27 0.75 10.76
N THR A 109 7.37 -0.19 10.54
CA THR A 109 6.92 -0.53 9.19
C THR A 109 5.42 -0.30 9.09
N LEU A 110 5.01 0.46 8.10
CA LEU A 110 3.61 0.53 7.74
C LEU A 110 3.36 -0.39 6.54
N THR A 111 2.17 -0.93 6.47
CA THR A 111 1.79 -1.86 5.40
C THR A 111 0.71 -1.23 4.54
N LEU A 112 0.94 -1.25 3.23
CA LEU A 112 -0.05 -0.82 2.24
C LEU A 112 -0.54 -2.05 1.50
N THR A 113 -1.85 -2.20 1.40
CA THR A 113 -2.47 -3.22 0.58
C THR A 113 -3.27 -2.54 -0.51
N THR A 114 -2.81 -2.66 -1.75
CA THR A 114 -3.52 -2.12 -2.92
C THR A 114 -4.32 -3.26 -3.52
N THR A 115 -5.64 -3.08 -3.59
CA THR A 115 -6.57 -4.13 -3.98
C THR A 115 -7.27 -3.77 -5.28
N ALA A 116 -7.27 -4.70 -6.22
CA ALA A 116 -8.09 -4.62 -7.41
C ALA A 116 -9.39 -5.37 -7.14
N HIS A 117 -10.51 -4.75 -7.47
CA HIS A 117 -11.84 -5.30 -7.25
C HIS A 117 -12.52 -5.57 -8.58
N TYR A 118 -13.51 -6.43 -8.58
CA TYR A 118 -14.38 -6.60 -9.73
C TYR A 118 -15.82 -6.30 -9.30
N ARG A 119 -16.55 -5.58 -10.13
CA ARG A 119 -17.93 -5.11 -9.88
C ARG A 119 -18.01 -4.02 -8.84
N ASP A 120 -17.63 -4.33 -7.59
CA ASP A 120 -17.71 -3.38 -6.48
C ASP A 120 -16.61 -3.68 -5.48
N TYR A 121 -16.50 -2.83 -4.47
CA TYR A 121 -15.45 -2.94 -3.47
C TYR A 121 -15.57 -4.17 -2.56
N GLY A 122 -16.69 -4.85 -2.60
CA GLY A 122 -16.89 -6.07 -1.83
C GLY A 122 -16.29 -7.31 -2.48
N HIS A 123 -15.83 -7.22 -3.72
CA HIS A 123 -15.30 -8.36 -4.47
C HIS A 123 -13.83 -8.12 -4.79
N VAL A 124 -12.96 -8.94 -4.24
CA VAL A 124 -11.52 -8.82 -4.42
C VAL A 124 -11.06 -9.70 -5.58
N LEU A 125 -10.39 -9.09 -6.54
CA LEU A 125 -9.81 -9.79 -7.67
C LEU A 125 -8.35 -10.16 -7.38
N ASN A 126 -7.58 -9.20 -6.89
CA ASN A 126 -6.17 -9.41 -6.60
C ASN A 126 -5.69 -8.28 -5.67
N GLU A 127 -4.56 -8.49 -5.01
CA GLU A 127 -4.01 -7.45 -4.15
C GLU A 127 -2.49 -7.48 -4.15
N VAL A 128 -1.90 -6.31 -3.91
CA VAL A 128 -0.45 -6.12 -3.84
C VAL A 128 -0.13 -5.49 -2.51
N LYS A 129 0.74 -6.11 -1.73
CA LYS A 129 1.17 -5.58 -0.43
C LYS A 129 2.55 -4.95 -0.56
N LYS A 130 2.71 -3.80 0.07
CA LYS A 130 3.99 -3.11 0.12
C LYS A 130 4.25 -2.61 1.54
N ARG A 131 5.49 -2.76 2.00
CA ARG A 131 5.90 -2.27 3.30
C ARG A 131 6.74 -1.02 3.14
N VAL A 132 6.49 -0.05 4.00
CA VAL A 132 7.19 1.23 3.98
C VAL A 132 7.80 1.45 5.36
N ALA A 133 9.11 1.70 5.38
CA ALA A 133 9.82 1.93 6.63
C ALA A 133 9.73 3.40 7.03
N ILE A 134 9.59 3.66 8.31
CA ILE A 134 9.66 4.99 8.88
C ILE A 134 10.44 4.93 10.18
N GLU A 135 11.30 5.90 10.40
CA GLU A 135 12.13 5.97 11.59
C GLU A 135 11.64 7.07 12.52
N ILE A 136 11.56 6.75 13.82
CA ILE A 136 11.29 7.73 14.87
C ILE A 136 12.59 7.87 15.67
N ILE A 137 13.13 9.07 15.74
CA ILE A 137 14.41 9.33 16.39
C ILE A 137 14.28 10.20 17.64
#